data_fc625409264cb28998370402ed8209a0
#
_entry.id   fc625409264cb28998370402ed8209a0
#
_cell.length_a   1.000
_cell.length_b   1.000
_cell.length_c   1.000
_cell.angle_alpha   90.00
_cell.angle_beta   90.00
_cell.angle_gamma   90.00
#
_symmetry.space_group_name_H-M   'P 1'
#
loop_
_entity.id
_entity.type
_entity.pdbx_description
1 polymer ?
#
loop_
_entity_poly.entity_id
_entity_poly.type
_entity_poly.pdbx_seq_one_letter_code
_entity_poly.pdbx_strand_id
1 'polypeptide(L)'
;LQSTTVATSIRQPAEGRRHRFSWINEWQERTDRDGRPVGVELILPDWFYRAVLDDALVLTIDRAYFDLTGGLERWLYRVVRKHGGRQSFGWSFDFAHLHRKSGSLSPLKHFAYDLRDIIRRQPLPGYRLAITQQVGGPELLTFVATDPTFFTPPRPRRKPSTRFGDKL
;
A
#
# COMPACT_ATOMS: atom_id res chain seq x y z
N LEU A 1 -5.55 0.52 17.78
CA LEU A 1 -6.26 0.65 16.48
C LEU A 1 -7.72 1.00 16.65
N GLN A 2 -8.42 0.43 17.63
CA GLN A 2 -9.84 0.72 17.90
C GLN A 2 -10.04 2.17 18.37
N SER A 3 -9.15 2.70 19.22
CA SER A 3 -9.20 4.06 19.73
C SER A 3 -8.69 5.12 18.74
N THR A 4 -8.17 4.70 17.58
CA THR A 4 -7.62 5.61 16.58
C THR A 4 -8.73 6.08 15.65
N THR A 5 -9.01 7.37 15.66
CA THR A 5 -9.92 7.98 14.68
C THR A 5 -9.15 8.43 13.46
N VAL A 6 -9.51 7.91 12.30
CA VAL A 6 -8.98 8.31 11.01
C VAL A 6 -9.94 9.27 10.35
N ALA A 7 -9.45 10.42 9.91
CA ALA A 7 -10.18 11.36 9.07
C ALA A 7 -9.51 11.38 7.68
N THR A 8 -10.29 11.21 6.63
CA THR A 8 -9.77 11.23 5.26
C THR A 8 -10.68 12.00 4.33
N SER A 9 -10.07 12.63 3.33
CA SER A 9 -10.78 13.21 2.18
C SER A 9 -10.80 12.26 0.97
N ILE A 10 -10.16 11.10 1.08
CA ILE A 10 -10.16 10.10 0.02
C ILE A 10 -11.58 9.53 -0.10
N ARG A 11 -12.16 9.62 -1.31
CA ARG A 11 -13.51 9.13 -1.62
C ARG A 11 -14.65 9.78 -0.83
N GLN A 12 -14.51 11.05 -0.53
CA GLN A 12 -15.66 11.80 -0.07
C GLN A 12 -16.64 12.00 -1.24
N PRO A 13 -17.91 11.65 -1.07
CA PRO A 13 -18.93 12.11 -2.00
C PRO A 13 -18.92 13.63 -2.03
N ALA A 14 -19.33 14.23 -3.16
CA ALA A 14 -19.32 15.67 -3.42
C ALA A 14 -20.08 16.54 -2.37
N GLU A 15 -20.77 15.91 -1.45
CA GLU A 15 -21.60 16.53 -0.40
C GLU A 15 -20.83 17.06 0.83
N GLY A 16 -19.50 17.12 0.80
CA GLY A 16 -18.71 17.80 1.83
C GLY A 16 -18.69 17.16 3.21
N ARG A 17 -19.20 15.94 3.39
CA ARG A 17 -19.20 15.24 4.66
C ARG A 17 -17.82 14.66 4.95
N ARG A 18 -17.16 15.12 6.03
CA ARG A 18 -15.92 14.49 6.52
C ARG A 18 -16.24 13.15 7.15
N HIS A 19 -15.81 12.07 6.51
CA HIS A 19 -15.94 10.73 7.07
C HIS A 19 -14.86 10.49 8.12
N ARG A 20 -15.27 10.08 9.32
CA ARG A 20 -14.39 9.65 10.40
C ARG A 20 -14.71 8.21 10.74
N PHE A 21 -13.69 7.40 10.93
CA PHE A 21 -13.84 5.98 11.24
C PHE A 21 -12.65 5.48 12.06
N SER A 22 -12.80 4.33 12.67
CA SER A 22 -11.69 3.59 13.26
C SER A 22 -11.25 2.43 12.35
N TRP A 23 -10.08 1.87 12.61
CA TRP A 23 -9.57 0.73 11.86
C TRP A 23 -10.27 -0.58 12.20
N ILE A 24 -10.79 -0.69 13.41
CA ILE A 24 -11.45 -1.87 13.96
C ILE A 24 -12.69 -1.37 14.69
N ASN A 25 -13.85 -1.91 14.36
CA ASN A 25 -15.09 -1.58 15.06
C ASN A 25 -15.15 -2.29 16.42
N GLU A 26 -14.85 -3.58 16.40
CA GLU A 26 -14.96 -4.44 17.56
C GLU A 26 -13.91 -5.54 17.48
N TRP A 27 -13.50 -6.06 18.62
CA TRP A 27 -12.67 -7.23 18.71
C TRP A 27 -13.05 -8.04 19.94
N GLN A 28 -12.87 -9.35 19.87
CA GLN A 28 -13.06 -10.26 20.98
C GLN A 28 -12.03 -11.37 20.98
N GLU A 29 -11.62 -11.78 22.15
CA GLU A 29 -10.77 -12.94 22.33
C GLU A 29 -11.61 -14.20 22.22
N ARG A 30 -11.13 -15.18 21.46
CA ARG A 30 -11.74 -16.51 21.37
C ARG A 30 -10.98 -17.48 22.25
N THR A 31 -11.70 -18.19 23.10
CA THR A 31 -11.16 -19.24 23.93
C THR A 31 -11.74 -20.61 23.53
N ASP A 32 -11.00 -21.68 23.80
CA ASP A 32 -11.51 -23.04 23.69
C ASP A 32 -12.43 -23.38 24.89
N ARG A 33 -12.90 -24.64 24.93
CA ARG A 33 -13.76 -25.13 26.02
C ARG A 33 -13.07 -25.15 27.39
N ASP A 34 -11.74 -25.16 27.41
CA ASP A 34 -10.91 -25.15 28.61
C ASP A 34 -10.49 -23.72 29.03
N GLY A 35 -11.01 -22.69 28.35
CA GLY A 35 -10.70 -21.28 28.62
C GLY A 35 -9.36 -20.79 28.09
N ARG A 36 -8.66 -21.59 27.27
CA ARG A 36 -7.38 -21.19 26.68
C ARG A 36 -7.59 -20.32 25.46
N PRO A 37 -6.82 -19.22 25.29
CA PRO A 37 -6.94 -18.36 24.12
C PRO A 37 -6.54 -19.11 22.84
N VAL A 38 -7.45 -19.12 21.86
CA VAL A 38 -7.25 -19.76 20.55
C VAL A 38 -7.17 -18.75 19.40
N GLY A 39 -7.44 -17.47 19.67
CA GLY A 39 -7.35 -16.44 18.68
C GLY A 39 -8.09 -15.16 19.02
N VAL A 40 -8.09 -14.24 18.06
CA VAL A 40 -8.81 -12.97 18.14
C VAL A 40 -9.74 -12.85 16.94
N GLU A 41 -10.99 -12.50 17.20
CA GLU A 41 -11.98 -12.16 16.19
C GLU A 41 -12.06 -10.64 16.05
N LEU A 42 -12.00 -10.14 14.81
CA LEU A 42 -12.03 -8.72 14.50
C LEU A 42 -13.24 -8.40 13.62
N ILE A 43 -14.00 -7.39 14.03
CA ILE A 43 -15.07 -6.83 13.22
C ILE A 43 -14.54 -5.56 12.56
N LEU A 44 -14.34 -5.63 11.24
CA LEU A 44 -13.84 -4.53 10.43
C LEU A 44 -14.97 -3.57 10.04
N PRO A 45 -14.69 -2.26 9.93
CA PRO A 45 -15.64 -1.30 9.42
C PRO A 45 -16.08 -1.65 8.00
N ASP A 46 -17.33 -1.41 7.67
CA ASP A 46 -17.91 -1.69 6.35
C ASP A 46 -17.15 -1.00 5.20
N TRP A 47 -16.69 0.23 5.40
CA TRP A 47 -15.87 0.94 4.42
C TRP A 47 -14.57 0.20 4.08
N PHE A 48 -13.92 -0.42 5.08
CA PHE A 48 -12.68 -1.18 4.90
C PHE A 48 -12.96 -2.50 4.17
N TYR A 49 -14.03 -3.19 4.58
CA TYR A 49 -14.48 -4.41 3.92
C TYR A 49 -14.78 -4.18 2.44
N ARG A 50 -15.55 -3.13 2.11
CA ARG A 50 -15.84 -2.75 0.71
C ARG A 50 -14.58 -2.37 -0.05
N ALA A 51 -13.64 -1.66 0.59
CA ALA A 51 -12.37 -1.28 -0.03
C ALA A 51 -11.51 -2.50 -0.40
N VAL A 52 -11.52 -3.56 0.43
CA VAL A 52 -10.79 -4.80 0.14
C VAL A 52 -11.45 -5.61 -0.98
N LEU A 53 -12.75 -5.50 -1.16
CA LEU A 53 -13.48 -6.17 -2.24
C LEU A 53 -13.35 -5.45 -3.59
N ASP A 54 -12.98 -4.18 -3.60
CA ASP A 54 -12.78 -3.39 -4.81
C ASP A 54 -11.34 -3.57 -5.32
N ASP A 55 -11.16 -4.36 -6.35
CA ASP A 55 -9.84 -4.66 -6.95
C ASP A 55 -9.08 -3.40 -7.39
N ALA A 56 -9.78 -2.30 -7.69
CA ALA A 56 -9.15 -1.03 -8.04
C ALA A 56 -8.45 -0.38 -6.85
N LEU A 57 -8.76 -0.79 -5.62
CA LEU A 57 -8.21 -0.26 -4.37
C LEU A 57 -7.16 -1.14 -3.74
N VAL A 58 -7.09 -2.40 -4.15
CA VAL A 58 -6.17 -3.38 -3.60
C VAL A 58 -4.86 -3.33 -4.38
N LEU A 59 -3.77 -3.06 -3.68
CA LEU A 59 -2.43 -3.16 -4.23
C LEU A 59 -1.85 -4.53 -3.87
N THR A 60 -1.66 -5.38 -4.88
CA THR A 60 -0.94 -6.64 -4.69
C THR A 60 0.50 -6.37 -4.32
N ILE A 61 0.94 -6.92 -3.21
CA ILE A 61 2.29 -6.75 -2.66
C ILE A 61 3.03 -8.08 -2.81
N ASP A 62 4.30 -8.02 -3.27
CA ASP A 62 5.19 -9.17 -3.28
C ASP A 62 5.51 -9.62 -1.86
N ARG A 63 5.69 -10.93 -1.68
CA ARG A 63 6.05 -11.49 -0.37
C ARG A 63 7.40 -10.96 0.13
N ALA A 64 8.37 -10.76 -0.76
CA ALA A 64 9.67 -10.20 -0.41
C ALA A 64 9.62 -8.74 0.12
N TYR A 65 8.48 -8.06 -0.01
CA TYR A 65 8.25 -6.76 0.66
C TYR A 65 8.41 -6.86 2.18
N PHE A 66 8.04 -7.99 2.78
CA PHE A 66 8.10 -8.17 4.22
C PHE A 66 9.53 -8.35 4.73
N ASP A 67 10.48 -8.65 3.84
CA ASP A 67 11.90 -8.75 4.14
C ASP A 67 12.60 -7.38 4.15
N LEU A 68 11.96 -6.34 3.62
CA LEU A 68 12.46 -4.96 3.70
C LEU A 68 12.51 -4.50 5.16
N THR A 69 13.65 -4.01 5.61
CA THR A 69 13.86 -3.61 7.01
C THR A 69 13.61 -2.12 7.25
N GLY A 70 13.86 -1.27 6.25
CA GLY A 70 13.75 0.19 6.33
C GLY A 70 12.32 0.70 6.14
N GLY A 71 11.87 1.63 6.98
CA GLY A 71 10.56 2.28 6.84
C GLY A 71 10.43 3.05 5.51
N LEU A 72 11.49 3.73 5.08
CA LEU A 72 11.54 4.44 3.80
C LEU A 72 11.50 3.47 2.62
N GLU A 73 12.18 2.33 2.71
CA GLU A 73 12.15 1.27 1.68
C GLU A 73 10.74 0.70 1.51
N ARG A 74 10.07 0.36 2.61
CA ARG A 74 8.69 -0.13 2.61
C ARG A 74 7.70 0.89 2.05
N TRP A 75 7.87 2.15 2.40
CA TRP A 75 7.07 3.23 1.85
C TRP A 75 7.32 3.39 0.35
N LEU A 76 8.60 3.45 -0.07
CA LEU A 76 8.99 3.62 -1.45
C LEU A 76 8.49 2.45 -2.32
N TYR A 77 8.60 1.21 -1.85
CA TYR A 77 8.05 0.06 -2.55
C TYR A 77 6.57 0.24 -2.89
N ARG A 78 5.76 0.70 -1.94
CA ARG A 78 4.32 0.92 -2.18
C ARG A 78 4.06 2.02 -3.21
N VAL A 79 4.87 3.09 -3.19
CA VAL A 79 4.79 4.16 -4.20
C VAL A 79 5.16 3.62 -5.59
N VAL A 80 6.29 2.95 -5.69
CA VAL A 80 6.79 2.35 -6.93
C VAL A 80 5.79 1.32 -7.46
N ARG A 81 5.26 0.46 -6.60
CA ARG A 81 4.28 -0.56 -6.95
C ARG A 81 2.97 0.04 -7.48
N LYS A 82 2.52 1.12 -6.88
CA LYS A 82 1.30 1.82 -7.30
C LYS A 82 1.44 2.44 -8.68
N HIS A 83 2.59 3.02 -8.99
CA HIS A 83 2.81 3.80 -10.21
C HIS A 83 3.51 3.01 -11.32
N GLY A 84 4.36 2.04 -10.99
CA GLY A 84 5.14 1.25 -11.95
C GLY A 84 4.46 -0.01 -12.48
N GLY A 85 3.30 -0.36 -11.96
CA GLY A 85 2.70 -1.68 -12.17
C GLY A 85 2.21 -2.02 -13.58
N ARG A 86 2.03 -1.04 -14.48
CA ARG A 86 1.49 -1.29 -15.84
C ARG A 86 2.25 -0.55 -16.93
N GLN A 87 3.40 0.03 -16.62
CA GLN A 87 4.11 0.89 -17.56
C GLN A 87 5.44 0.25 -17.98
N SER A 88 5.55 -0.09 -19.27
CA SER A 88 6.76 -0.69 -19.86
C SER A 88 7.97 0.26 -19.80
N PHE A 89 7.74 1.58 -19.81
CA PHE A 89 8.80 2.59 -19.82
C PHE A 89 9.19 3.08 -18.41
N GLY A 90 8.56 2.52 -17.36
CA GLY A 90 8.78 2.99 -16.00
C GLY A 90 8.09 4.32 -15.68
N TRP A 91 8.45 4.89 -14.54
CA TRP A 91 7.94 6.16 -14.05
C TRP A 91 9.02 6.91 -13.28
N SER A 92 8.85 8.21 -13.12
CA SER A 92 9.83 9.03 -12.39
C SER A 92 9.17 10.06 -11.48
N PHE A 93 9.86 10.37 -10.39
CA PHE A 93 9.48 11.41 -9.43
C PHE A 93 10.71 12.23 -9.02
N ASP A 94 10.56 13.54 -8.86
CA ASP A 94 11.58 14.33 -8.20
C ASP A 94 11.65 14.04 -6.69
N PHE A 95 12.85 14.24 -6.11
CA PHE A 95 13.12 13.93 -4.71
C PHE A 95 12.32 14.81 -3.74
N ALA A 96 12.07 16.07 -4.08
CA ALA A 96 11.30 16.97 -3.25
C ALA A 96 9.82 16.56 -3.21
N HIS A 97 9.27 16.10 -4.35
CA HIS A 97 7.93 15.53 -4.40
C HIS A 97 7.82 14.28 -3.54
N LEU A 98 8.78 13.36 -3.65
CA LEU A 98 8.81 12.15 -2.83
C LEU A 98 8.93 12.47 -1.34
N HIS A 99 9.76 13.44 -0.97
CA HIS A 99 9.92 13.90 0.40
C HIS A 99 8.59 14.38 0.99
N ARG A 100 7.90 15.30 0.31
CA ARG A 100 6.57 15.78 0.75
C ARG A 100 5.56 14.66 0.86
N LYS A 101 5.58 13.71 -0.07
CA LYS A 101 4.65 12.58 -0.13
C LYS A 101 4.91 11.51 0.94
N SER A 102 6.15 11.39 1.39
CA SER A 102 6.55 10.44 2.42
C SER A 102 6.06 10.83 3.82
N GLY A 103 5.81 12.11 4.05
CA GLY A 103 5.56 12.64 5.38
C GLY A 103 6.80 12.63 6.28
N SER A 104 7.99 12.48 5.72
CA SER A 104 9.24 12.50 6.47
C SER A 104 9.46 13.86 7.13
N LEU A 105 9.80 13.85 8.40
CA LEU A 105 10.19 15.04 9.16
C LEU A 105 11.68 15.39 8.99
N SER A 106 12.46 14.50 8.38
CA SER A 106 13.88 14.77 8.08
C SER A 106 14.02 15.89 7.06
N PRO A 107 15.05 16.73 7.14
CA PRO A 107 15.37 17.69 6.09
C PRO A 107 15.51 17.00 4.72
N LEU A 108 15.12 17.68 3.65
CA LEU A 108 15.20 17.14 2.28
C LEU A 108 16.58 16.57 1.94
N LYS A 109 17.66 17.22 2.42
CA LYS A 109 19.04 16.76 2.20
C LYS A 109 19.28 15.35 2.76
N HIS A 110 18.79 15.07 3.96
CA HIS A 110 18.94 13.74 4.59
C HIS A 110 18.07 12.72 3.90
N PHE A 111 16.82 13.06 3.61
CA PHE A 111 15.93 12.21 2.83
C PHE A 111 16.52 11.84 1.47
N ALA A 112 17.11 12.82 0.76
CA ALA A 112 17.75 12.58 -0.53
C ALA A 112 18.99 11.67 -0.40
N TYR A 113 19.75 11.79 0.69
CA TYR A 113 20.89 10.91 0.98
C TYR A 113 20.40 9.46 1.16
N ASP A 114 19.38 9.24 2.01
CA ASP A 114 18.80 7.92 2.27
C ASP A 114 18.21 7.32 0.98
N LEU A 115 17.54 8.15 0.17
CA LEU A 115 16.97 7.71 -1.09
C LEU A 115 18.05 7.27 -2.09
N ARG A 116 19.18 7.98 -2.20
CA ARG A 116 20.33 7.58 -3.03
C ARG A 116 20.94 6.27 -2.54
N ASP A 117 21.01 6.05 -1.22
CA ASP A 117 21.50 4.80 -0.66
C ASP A 117 20.57 3.62 -1.03
N ILE A 118 19.26 3.80 -0.92
CA ILE A 118 18.29 2.81 -1.38
C ILE A 118 18.46 2.51 -2.87
N ILE A 119 18.61 3.55 -3.70
CA ILE A 119 18.84 3.38 -5.14
C ILE A 119 20.12 2.59 -5.40
N ARG A 120 21.19 2.87 -4.67
CA ARG A 120 22.47 2.16 -4.80
C ARG A 120 22.37 0.69 -4.42
N ARG A 121 21.65 0.36 -3.35
CA ARG A 121 21.48 -1.01 -2.82
C ARG A 121 20.46 -1.85 -3.57
N GLN A 122 19.53 -1.23 -4.30
CA GLN A 122 18.48 -1.93 -5.06
C GLN A 122 17.64 -2.91 -4.22
N PRO A 123 17.13 -2.56 -3.05
CA PRO A 123 16.45 -3.53 -2.18
C PRO A 123 15.03 -3.87 -2.63
N LEU A 124 14.42 -3.09 -3.54
CA LEU A 124 13.00 -3.23 -3.85
C LEU A 124 12.75 -4.44 -4.76
N PRO A 125 11.99 -5.44 -4.29
CA PRO A 125 11.72 -6.63 -5.07
C PRO A 125 10.92 -6.29 -6.34
N GLY A 126 11.35 -6.85 -7.48
CA GLY A 126 10.68 -6.70 -8.76
C GLY A 126 10.85 -5.34 -9.45
N TYR A 127 11.72 -4.47 -8.96
CA TYR A 127 11.96 -3.14 -9.53
C TYR A 127 13.45 -2.81 -9.61
N ARG A 128 13.82 -2.10 -10.68
CA ARG A 128 15.12 -1.44 -10.83
C ARG A 128 14.94 0.04 -10.64
N LEU A 129 15.77 0.62 -9.78
CA LEU A 129 15.79 2.05 -9.48
C LEU A 129 16.99 2.71 -10.15
N ALA A 130 16.83 3.94 -10.61
CA ALA A 130 17.91 4.76 -11.15
C ALA A 130 17.71 6.24 -10.79
N ILE A 131 18.78 7.00 -10.84
CA ILE A 131 18.73 8.46 -10.79
C ILE A 131 18.87 8.95 -12.22
N THR A 132 17.95 9.80 -12.64
CA THR A 132 18.05 10.52 -13.90
C THR A 132 18.01 12.01 -13.61
N GLN A 133 18.75 12.78 -14.39
CA GLN A 133 18.79 14.24 -14.27
C GLN A 133 18.74 14.85 -15.67
N GLN A 134 17.81 15.74 -15.89
CA GLN A 134 17.82 16.57 -17.07
C GLN A 134 18.79 17.73 -16.87
N VAL A 135 19.39 18.22 -17.94
CA VAL A 135 20.32 19.36 -17.88
C VAL A 135 19.62 20.56 -17.24
N GLY A 136 20.17 21.02 -16.10
CA GLY A 136 19.59 22.14 -15.33
C GLY A 136 18.31 21.81 -14.53
N GLY A 137 17.84 20.55 -14.56
CA GLY A 137 16.66 20.11 -13.83
C GLY A 137 16.96 19.39 -12.50
N PRO A 138 15.93 19.06 -11.74
CA PRO A 138 16.07 18.30 -10.50
C PRO A 138 16.49 16.85 -10.77
N GLU A 139 17.08 16.23 -9.77
CA GLU A 139 17.26 14.77 -9.76
C GLU A 139 15.92 14.07 -9.66
N LEU A 140 15.73 13.05 -10.49
CA LEU A 140 14.54 12.22 -10.53
C LEU A 140 14.90 10.79 -10.12
N LEU A 141 14.11 10.19 -9.23
CA LEU A 141 14.06 8.75 -9.09
C LEU A 141 13.27 8.19 -10.25
N THR A 142 13.90 7.38 -11.08
CA THR A 142 13.26 6.60 -12.14
C THR A 142 13.21 5.13 -11.72
N PHE A 143 12.13 4.45 -12.02
CA PHE A 143 11.98 3.04 -11.72
C PHE A 143 11.23 2.31 -12.83
N VAL A 144 11.64 1.06 -13.06
CA VAL A 144 11.05 0.15 -14.01
C VAL A 144 10.83 -1.22 -13.35
N ALA A 145 9.79 -1.91 -13.77
CA ALA A 145 9.60 -3.30 -13.38
C ALA A 145 10.67 -4.17 -14.03
N THR A 146 11.27 -5.11 -13.29
CA THR A 146 12.28 -6.04 -13.81
C THR A 146 11.65 -7.22 -14.55
N ASP A 147 10.41 -7.56 -14.22
CA ASP A 147 9.62 -8.61 -14.85
C ASP A 147 8.20 -8.13 -15.16
N PRO A 148 7.83 -8.00 -16.44
CA PRO A 148 6.47 -7.62 -16.84
C PRO A 148 5.40 -8.62 -16.39
N THR A 149 5.77 -9.88 -16.16
CA THR A 149 4.84 -10.94 -15.71
C THR A 149 4.44 -10.80 -14.24
N PHE A 150 5.21 -10.06 -13.48
CA PHE A 150 4.93 -9.71 -12.08
C PHE A 150 3.57 -9.02 -11.88
N PHE A 151 2.97 -8.58 -12.97
CA PHE A 151 1.72 -7.81 -13.00
C PHE A 151 0.53 -8.58 -13.53
N THR A 152 0.60 -9.91 -13.55
CA THR A 152 -0.60 -10.70 -13.85
C THR A 152 -1.68 -10.27 -12.84
N PRO A 153 -2.79 -9.71 -13.31
CA PRO A 153 -3.88 -9.35 -12.40
C PRO A 153 -4.29 -10.61 -11.63
N PRO A 154 -4.61 -10.51 -10.35
CA PRO A 154 -5.13 -11.64 -9.61
C PRO A 154 -6.31 -12.22 -10.40
N ARG A 155 -6.32 -13.56 -10.55
CA ARG A 155 -7.44 -14.23 -11.21
C ARG A 155 -8.75 -13.69 -10.61
N PRO A 156 -9.75 -13.36 -11.44
CA PRO A 156 -11.01 -12.86 -10.93
C PRO A 156 -11.51 -13.83 -9.85
N ARG A 157 -11.69 -13.33 -8.65
CA ARG A 157 -12.24 -14.12 -7.55
C ARG A 157 -13.58 -14.65 -8.05
N ARG A 158 -13.76 -15.97 -8.08
CA ARG A 158 -15.05 -16.58 -8.31
C ARG A 158 -16.04 -15.89 -7.35
N LYS A 159 -17.06 -15.26 -7.91
CA LYS A 159 -18.17 -14.75 -7.10
C LYS A 159 -18.62 -15.90 -6.21
N PRO A 160 -18.78 -15.71 -4.90
CA PRO A 160 -19.36 -16.72 -4.06
C PRO A 160 -20.69 -17.08 -4.70
N SER A 161 -20.90 -18.36 -4.99
CA SER A 161 -22.18 -18.85 -5.50
C SER A 161 -23.21 -18.55 -4.41
N THR A 162 -24.11 -17.63 -4.68
CA THR A 162 -25.32 -17.42 -3.89
C THR A 162 -26.22 -18.65 -4.07
N ARG A 163 -25.86 -19.74 -3.42
CA ARG A 163 -26.80 -20.78 -3.05
C ARG A 163 -27.21 -20.51 -1.60
N PHE A 164 -28.01 -19.52 -1.39
CA PHE A 164 -28.97 -19.57 -0.30
C PHE A 164 -30.21 -20.25 -0.86
N GLY A 165 -30.49 -21.42 -0.28
CA GLY A 165 -31.55 -22.29 -0.72
C GLY A 165 -32.92 -21.64 -0.55
N ASP A 166 -33.67 -21.69 -1.62
CA ASP A 166 -35.11 -21.82 -1.55
C ASP A 166 -35.42 -23.10 -0.80
N LYS A 167 -35.89 -22.97 0.43
CA LYS A 167 -36.81 -23.93 1.06
C LYS A 167 -37.60 -23.22 2.15
N LEU A 168 -38.90 -23.03 1.83
CA LEU A 168 -40.09 -22.86 2.67
C LEU A 168 -40.21 -21.57 3.48
#